data_c17a3804d00dd162b42734127869f55f
#
_entry.id   c17a3804d00dd162b42734127869f55f
#
_cell.length_a   1.000
_cell.length_b   1.000
_cell.length_c   1.000
_cell.angle_alpha   90.00
_cell.angle_beta   90.00
_cell.angle_gamma   90.00
#
_symmetry.space_group_name_H-M   'P 1'
#
loop_
_entity.id
_entity.type
_entity.pdbx_description
1 polymer ?
#
loop_
_entity_poly.entity_id
_entity_poly.type
_entity_poly.pdbx_seq_one_letter_code
_entity_poly.pdbx_strand_id
1 'polypeptide(L)'
;AGKMFLPQVVKTARTMKKAVAILQPAIEAEKVSSDSAKAGKVLFATVKGDVHDIGKNIVSIVLACNNYEVIDLGVMVPADVIVKKAIEEKPDLVCLSGLITPSLGEMVHVTDEMQKAGLSIPIMVGGATTSKLHTAIKIAPHYDYPVIHVLDASQNPLIAAKLLNPDTRDAYIAQLNSEYEALRASMNLSLIHISEPTRHAQIS
;
A
#
# COMPACT_ATOMS: atom_id res chain seq x y z
N ALA A 1 -22.43 9.99 -1.64
CA ALA A 1 -22.22 8.66 -1.09
C ALA A 1 -23.24 8.42 0.00
N GLY A 2 -23.74 7.20 0.19
CA GLY A 2 -24.70 6.88 1.27
C GLY A 2 -26.10 6.47 0.81
N LYS A 3 -26.30 6.18 -0.48
CA LYS A 3 -27.62 5.81 -1.01
C LYS A 3 -27.86 4.31 -1.17
N MET A 4 -26.90 3.44 -0.88
CA MET A 4 -27.08 1.99 -0.99
C MET A 4 -27.10 1.32 0.39
N PHE A 5 -28.09 0.49 0.61
CA PHE A 5 -28.23 -0.33 1.80
C PHE A 5 -27.21 -1.50 1.76
N LEU A 6 -26.59 -1.83 2.90
CA LEU A 6 -25.49 -2.81 2.98
C LEU A 6 -25.77 -4.16 2.26
N PRO A 7 -26.96 -4.79 2.37
CA PRO A 7 -27.27 -5.99 1.60
C PRO A 7 -27.26 -5.80 0.09
N GLN A 8 -27.59 -4.61 -0.41
CA GLN A 8 -27.52 -4.29 -1.84
C GLN A 8 -26.07 -4.18 -2.31
N VAL A 9 -25.18 -3.59 -1.49
CA VAL A 9 -23.75 -3.52 -1.77
C VAL A 9 -23.16 -4.93 -1.87
N VAL A 10 -23.45 -5.80 -0.90
CA VAL A 10 -22.98 -7.19 -0.89
C VAL A 10 -23.50 -7.98 -2.11
N LYS A 11 -24.77 -7.80 -2.46
CA LYS A 11 -25.36 -8.44 -3.65
C LYS A 11 -24.67 -7.97 -4.93
N THR A 12 -24.44 -6.67 -5.06
CA THR A 12 -23.75 -6.08 -6.21
C THR A 12 -22.31 -6.59 -6.32
N ALA A 13 -21.57 -6.62 -5.20
CA ALA A 13 -20.20 -7.15 -5.15
C ALA A 13 -20.13 -8.63 -5.56
N ARG A 14 -21.09 -9.47 -5.11
CA ARG A 14 -21.19 -10.86 -5.53
C ARG A 14 -21.50 -11.02 -7.03
N THR A 15 -22.36 -10.19 -7.56
CA THR A 15 -22.69 -10.18 -9.00
C THR A 15 -21.47 -9.80 -9.82
N MET A 16 -20.77 -8.74 -9.41
CA MET A 16 -19.51 -8.29 -10.03
C MET A 16 -18.45 -9.39 -10.03
N LYS A 17 -18.25 -10.06 -8.88
CA LYS A 17 -17.29 -11.18 -8.75
C LYS A 17 -17.64 -12.32 -9.70
N LYS A 18 -18.92 -12.66 -9.86
CA LYS A 18 -19.36 -13.69 -10.81
C LYS A 18 -19.13 -13.26 -12.27
N ALA A 19 -19.42 -12.01 -12.60
CA ALA A 19 -19.20 -11.48 -13.95
C ALA A 19 -17.70 -11.50 -14.31
N VAL A 20 -16.85 -11.06 -13.39
CA VAL A 20 -15.39 -11.11 -13.56
C VAL A 20 -14.90 -12.55 -13.75
N ALA A 21 -15.39 -13.51 -12.95
CA ALA A 21 -15.01 -14.92 -13.08
C ALA A 21 -15.39 -15.53 -14.44
N ILE A 22 -16.49 -15.07 -15.07
CA ILE A 22 -16.90 -15.49 -16.40
C ILE A 22 -16.00 -14.88 -17.50
N LEU A 23 -15.61 -13.62 -17.30
CA LEU A 23 -14.77 -12.89 -18.27
C LEU A 23 -13.28 -13.22 -18.15
N GLN A 24 -12.83 -13.67 -16.99
CA GLN A 24 -11.42 -13.90 -16.70
C GLN A 24 -10.75 -14.88 -17.68
N PRO A 25 -11.35 -16.02 -18.06
CA PRO A 25 -10.74 -16.91 -19.05
C PRO A 25 -10.57 -16.25 -20.44
N ALA A 26 -11.52 -15.39 -20.83
CA ALA A 26 -11.44 -14.67 -22.11
C ALA A 26 -10.33 -13.60 -22.07
N ILE A 27 -10.23 -12.85 -20.96
CA ILE A 27 -9.18 -11.87 -20.73
C ILE A 27 -7.80 -12.54 -20.70
N GLU A 28 -7.70 -13.70 -20.08
CA GLU A 28 -6.45 -14.47 -20.02
C GLU A 28 -6.06 -15.03 -21.40
N ALA A 29 -7.03 -15.49 -22.19
CA ALA A 29 -6.81 -15.92 -23.56
C ALA A 29 -6.32 -14.79 -24.48
N GLU A 30 -6.89 -13.59 -24.35
CA GLU A 30 -6.43 -12.41 -25.07
C GLU A 30 -5.03 -11.96 -24.65
N LYS A 31 -4.70 -12.08 -23.35
CA LYS A 31 -3.33 -11.80 -22.84
C LYS A 31 -2.29 -12.77 -23.38
N VAL A 32 -2.62 -14.02 -23.58
CA VAL A 32 -1.71 -15.03 -24.19
C VAL A 32 -1.48 -14.73 -25.68
N SER A 33 -2.45 -14.14 -26.35
CA SER A 33 -2.33 -13.78 -27.78
C SER A 33 -1.67 -12.42 -28.03
N SER A 34 -1.61 -11.56 -27.00
CA SER A 34 -0.87 -10.30 -27.03
C SER A 34 0.47 -10.53 -26.32
N ASP A 35 1.54 -10.48 -27.08
CA ASP A 35 2.95 -10.51 -26.61
C ASP A 35 3.30 -9.20 -25.84
N SER A 36 2.34 -8.66 -25.10
CA SER A 36 2.52 -7.49 -24.27
C SER A 36 3.22 -7.90 -22.98
N ALA A 37 4.47 -7.52 -22.83
CA ALA A 37 5.23 -7.65 -21.59
C ALA A 37 4.38 -7.19 -20.39
N LYS A 38 4.36 -7.99 -19.32
CA LYS A 38 3.67 -7.62 -18.07
C LYS A 38 4.17 -6.26 -17.61
N ALA A 39 3.27 -5.44 -17.09
CA ALA A 39 3.60 -4.09 -16.58
C ALA A 39 4.52 -4.13 -15.35
N GLY A 40 4.54 -5.28 -14.65
CA GLY A 40 5.38 -5.54 -13.48
C GLY A 40 4.81 -6.65 -12.62
N LYS A 41 5.59 -7.11 -11.65
CA LYS A 41 5.22 -8.14 -10.67
C LYS A 41 5.00 -7.49 -9.31
N VAL A 42 3.86 -7.77 -8.67
CA VAL A 42 3.47 -7.20 -7.38
C VAL A 42 3.25 -8.31 -6.37
N LEU A 43 3.96 -8.27 -5.25
CA LEU A 43 3.74 -9.13 -4.10
C LEU A 43 2.76 -8.45 -3.15
N PHE A 44 1.66 -9.12 -2.79
CA PHE A 44 0.62 -8.53 -1.96
C PHE A 44 0.35 -9.39 -0.71
N ALA A 45 0.27 -8.74 0.46
CA ALA A 45 -0.05 -9.40 1.72
C ALA A 45 -0.91 -8.51 2.62
N THR A 46 -1.85 -9.13 3.35
CA THR A 46 -2.39 -8.54 4.57
C THR A 46 -1.48 -8.96 5.73
N VAL A 47 -0.98 -7.97 6.47
CA VAL A 47 0.05 -8.19 7.51
C VAL A 47 -0.44 -9.07 8.66
N LYS A 48 0.49 -9.60 9.43
CA LYS A 48 0.23 -10.48 10.57
C LYS A 48 -0.82 -9.88 11.52
N GLY A 49 -1.69 -10.75 12.02
CA GLY A 49 -2.76 -10.37 12.95
C GLY A 49 -3.99 -9.74 12.31
N ASP A 50 -3.97 -9.51 11.01
CA ASP A 50 -5.09 -8.92 10.28
C ASP A 50 -5.68 -9.91 9.26
N VAL A 51 -7.01 -10.06 9.30
CA VAL A 51 -7.77 -11.00 8.45
C VAL A 51 -8.57 -10.29 7.35
N HIS A 52 -8.50 -8.97 7.28
CA HIS A 52 -9.32 -8.17 6.36
C HIS A 52 -8.69 -8.16 4.97
N ASP A 53 -9.33 -8.85 4.03
CA ASP A 53 -8.83 -9.06 2.68
C ASP A 53 -9.65 -8.36 1.58
N ILE A 54 -10.82 -7.80 1.90
CA ILE A 54 -11.71 -7.20 0.87
C ILE A 54 -10.99 -6.09 0.11
N GLY A 55 -10.35 -5.16 0.82
CA GLY A 55 -9.59 -4.06 0.19
C GLY A 55 -8.42 -4.57 -0.64
N LYS A 56 -7.65 -5.53 -0.10
CA LYS A 56 -6.54 -6.19 -0.79
C LYS A 56 -7.01 -6.87 -2.08
N ASN A 57 -8.10 -7.62 -2.02
CA ASN A 57 -8.65 -8.34 -3.18
C ASN A 57 -9.12 -7.37 -4.28
N ILE A 58 -9.73 -6.23 -3.90
CA ILE A 58 -10.11 -5.19 -4.87
C ILE A 58 -8.87 -4.63 -5.56
N VAL A 59 -7.84 -4.24 -4.80
CA VAL A 59 -6.59 -3.71 -5.38
C VAL A 59 -5.91 -4.74 -6.26
N SER A 60 -5.86 -6.02 -5.85
CA SER A 60 -5.30 -7.12 -6.64
C SER A 60 -6.00 -7.26 -8.00
N ILE A 61 -7.32 -7.18 -8.03
CA ILE A 61 -8.10 -7.22 -9.28
C ILE A 61 -7.77 -5.99 -10.14
N VAL A 62 -7.75 -4.79 -9.54
CA VAL A 62 -7.45 -3.55 -10.28
C VAL A 62 -6.05 -3.59 -10.88
N LEU A 63 -5.04 -4.07 -10.16
CA LEU A 63 -3.68 -4.24 -10.66
C LEU A 63 -3.63 -5.29 -11.79
N ALA A 64 -4.28 -6.45 -11.61
CA ALA A 64 -4.34 -7.49 -12.64
C ALA A 64 -5.03 -7.01 -13.93
N CYS A 65 -6.09 -6.20 -13.82
CA CYS A 65 -6.73 -5.56 -14.97
C CYS A 65 -5.82 -4.55 -15.70
N ASN A 66 -4.81 -4.01 -15.00
CA ASN A 66 -3.79 -3.13 -15.57
C ASN A 66 -2.50 -3.87 -15.96
N ASN A 67 -2.60 -5.17 -16.22
CA ASN A 67 -1.53 -6.02 -16.71
C ASN A 67 -0.35 -6.28 -15.73
N TYR A 68 -0.57 -6.09 -14.41
CA TYR A 68 0.38 -6.51 -13.39
C TYR A 68 0.20 -7.99 -13.05
N GLU A 69 1.30 -8.69 -12.84
CA GLU A 69 1.28 -10.01 -12.20
C GLU A 69 1.16 -9.82 -10.69
N VAL A 70 0.09 -10.33 -10.09
CA VAL A 70 -0.13 -10.22 -8.64
C VAL A 70 0.10 -11.55 -7.96
N ILE A 71 1.07 -11.61 -7.06
CA ILE A 71 1.33 -12.73 -6.15
C ILE A 71 0.69 -12.40 -4.81
N ASP A 72 -0.46 -13.00 -4.53
CA ASP A 72 -1.21 -12.77 -3.29
C ASP A 72 -0.82 -13.81 -2.22
N LEU A 73 -0.20 -13.35 -1.14
CA LEU A 73 0.18 -14.19 0.00
C LEU A 73 -0.97 -14.46 0.99
N GLY A 74 -2.13 -13.82 0.78
CA GLY A 74 -3.28 -13.97 1.67
C GLY A 74 -3.29 -13.01 2.85
N VAL A 75 -3.80 -13.50 3.97
CA VAL A 75 -3.99 -12.72 5.21
C VAL A 75 -3.13 -13.27 6.35
N MET A 76 -2.96 -12.47 7.41
CA MET A 76 -2.18 -12.84 8.60
C MET A 76 -0.73 -13.24 8.27
N VAL A 77 -0.13 -12.63 7.25
CA VAL A 77 1.18 -13.03 6.76
C VAL A 77 2.29 -12.42 7.62
N PRO A 78 3.15 -13.26 8.24
CA PRO A 78 4.29 -12.78 9.03
C PRO A 78 5.34 -12.07 8.17
N ALA A 79 6.11 -11.15 8.76
CA ALA A 79 7.12 -10.36 8.07
C ALA A 79 8.21 -11.23 7.42
N ASP A 80 8.68 -12.26 8.10
CA ASP A 80 9.68 -13.21 7.58
C ASP A 80 9.20 -13.95 6.33
N VAL A 81 7.91 -14.29 6.25
CA VAL A 81 7.30 -14.92 5.08
C VAL A 81 7.23 -13.92 3.91
N ILE A 82 6.85 -12.65 4.17
CA ILE A 82 6.82 -11.59 3.16
C ILE A 82 8.23 -11.37 2.59
N VAL A 83 9.23 -11.22 3.45
CA VAL A 83 10.62 -11.00 3.05
C VAL A 83 11.16 -12.20 2.25
N LYS A 84 10.95 -13.42 2.75
CA LYS A 84 11.37 -14.63 2.05
C LYS A 84 10.77 -14.70 0.65
N LYS A 85 9.47 -14.43 0.53
CA LYS A 85 8.77 -14.42 -0.77
C LYS A 85 9.25 -13.28 -1.68
N ALA A 86 9.56 -12.10 -1.13
CA ALA A 86 10.14 -11.02 -1.90
C ALA A 86 11.53 -11.38 -2.47
N ILE A 87 12.34 -12.13 -1.73
CA ILE A 87 13.64 -12.63 -2.21
C ILE A 87 13.46 -13.69 -3.31
N GLU A 88 12.54 -14.63 -3.11
CA GLU A 88 12.28 -15.74 -4.04
C GLU A 88 11.68 -15.24 -5.36
N GLU A 89 10.64 -14.43 -5.27
CA GLU A 89 9.82 -13.99 -6.41
C GLU A 89 10.36 -12.75 -7.13
N LYS A 90 11.22 -11.99 -6.46
CA LYS A 90 11.80 -10.73 -6.97
C LYS A 90 10.74 -9.80 -7.56
N PRO A 91 9.72 -9.41 -6.80
CA PRO A 91 8.69 -8.52 -7.29
C PRO A 91 9.26 -7.12 -7.53
N ASP A 92 8.62 -6.38 -8.42
CA ASP A 92 8.93 -4.97 -8.67
C ASP A 92 8.32 -4.05 -7.61
N LEU A 93 7.26 -4.50 -6.93
CA LEU A 93 6.54 -3.79 -5.87
C LEU A 93 6.08 -4.76 -4.78
N VAL A 94 6.08 -4.30 -3.53
CA VAL A 94 5.42 -4.97 -2.40
C VAL A 94 4.24 -4.12 -1.94
N CYS A 95 3.07 -4.74 -1.80
CA CYS A 95 1.86 -4.09 -1.30
C CYS A 95 1.47 -4.69 0.05
N LEU A 96 1.30 -3.83 1.06
CA LEU A 96 0.88 -4.22 2.40
C LEU A 96 -0.51 -3.68 2.71
N SER A 97 -1.38 -4.54 3.19
CA SER A 97 -2.73 -4.18 3.61
C SER A 97 -2.93 -4.41 5.11
N GLY A 98 -3.69 -3.52 5.73
CA GLY A 98 -4.11 -3.64 7.13
C GLY A 98 -5.29 -2.76 7.44
N LEU A 99 -6.22 -3.25 8.27
CA LEU A 99 -7.45 -2.55 8.64
C LEU A 99 -7.50 -2.15 10.12
N ILE A 100 -6.77 -2.84 10.97
CA ILE A 100 -6.80 -2.63 12.42
C ILE A 100 -5.55 -1.90 12.90
N THR A 101 -5.64 -1.21 14.03
CA THR A 101 -4.50 -0.43 14.57
C THR A 101 -3.21 -1.22 14.75
N PRO A 102 -3.23 -2.47 15.24
CA PRO A 102 -2.02 -3.29 15.34
C PRO A 102 -1.31 -3.54 14.01
N SER A 103 -2.03 -3.53 12.89
CA SER A 103 -1.45 -3.72 11.55
C SER A 103 -0.42 -2.65 11.21
N LEU A 104 -0.54 -1.44 11.78
CA LEU A 104 0.41 -0.36 11.56
C LEU A 104 1.81 -0.71 12.12
N GLY A 105 1.87 -1.34 13.28
CA GLY A 105 3.13 -1.83 13.87
C GLY A 105 3.74 -2.97 13.06
N GLU A 106 2.90 -3.86 12.54
CA GLU A 106 3.36 -4.95 11.68
C GLU A 106 3.91 -4.43 10.33
N MET A 107 3.33 -3.35 9.77
CA MET A 107 3.88 -2.71 8.55
C MET A 107 5.28 -2.13 8.81
N VAL A 108 5.51 -1.50 9.98
CA VAL A 108 6.85 -1.05 10.40
C VAL A 108 7.79 -2.25 10.50
N HIS A 109 7.35 -3.34 11.14
CA HIS A 109 8.17 -4.54 11.28
C HIS A 109 8.54 -5.16 9.92
N VAL A 110 7.61 -5.18 8.96
CA VAL A 110 7.90 -5.66 7.59
C VAL A 110 8.95 -4.78 6.91
N THR A 111 8.84 -3.44 7.03
CA THR A 111 9.83 -2.53 6.44
C THR A 111 11.22 -2.69 7.07
N ASP A 112 11.30 -2.87 8.39
CA ASP A 112 12.55 -3.17 9.09
C ASP A 112 13.19 -4.48 8.59
N GLU A 113 12.40 -5.54 8.45
CA GLU A 113 12.92 -6.83 7.99
C GLU A 113 13.34 -6.78 6.51
N MET A 114 12.62 -6.05 5.66
CA MET A 114 13.02 -5.80 4.27
C MET A 114 14.33 -5.01 4.19
N GLN A 115 14.51 -4.00 5.06
CA GLN A 115 15.75 -3.22 5.16
C GLN A 115 16.93 -4.10 5.59
N LYS A 116 16.76 -4.92 6.63
CA LYS A 116 17.78 -5.87 7.11
C LYS A 116 18.17 -6.89 6.04
N ALA A 117 17.22 -7.30 5.23
CA ALA A 117 17.46 -8.22 4.11
C ALA A 117 18.15 -7.55 2.90
N GLY A 118 18.37 -6.23 2.93
CA GLY A 118 18.98 -5.46 1.83
C GLY A 118 18.11 -5.39 0.58
N LEU A 119 16.79 -5.52 0.74
CA LEU A 119 15.86 -5.44 -0.38
C LEU A 119 15.70 -3.99 -0.83
N SER A 120 15.59 -3.82 -2.15
CA SER A 120 15.52 -2.51 -2.83
C SER A 120 14.23 -2.39 -3.63
N ILE A 121 13.09 -2.73 -3.00
CA ILE A 121 11.79 -2.84 -3.64
C ILE A 121 10.84 -1.78 -3.05
N PRO A 122 10.23 -0.91 -3.86
CA PRO A 122 9.24 0.05 -3.35
C PRO A 122 8.06 -0.64 -2.66
N ILE A 123 7.55 -0.03 -1.59
CA ILE A 123 6.44 -0.56 -0.81
C ILE A 123 5.23 0.37 -0.93
N MET A 124 4.07 -0.18 -1.24
CA MET A 124 2.79 0.52 -1.17
C MET A 124 2.02 0.02 0.04
N VAL A 125 1.52 0.94 0.87
CA VAL A 125 0.73 0.61 2.06
C VAL A 125 -0.68 1.15 1.91
N GLY A 126 -1.67 0.34 2.27
CA GLY A 126 -3.08 0.70 2.20
C GLY A 126 -3.89 0.04 3.29
N GLY A 127 -5.12 0.53 3.43
CA GLY A 127 -6.09 0.06 4.41
C GLY A 127 -6.65 1.22 5.25
N ALA A 128 -7.81 1.01 5.87
CA ALA A 128 -8.57 2.10 6.49
C ALA A 128 -7.88 2.78 7.68
N THR A 129 -6.96 2.09 8.35
CA THR A 129 -6.18 2.67 9.47
C THR A 129 -4.90 3.35 9.01
N THR A 130 -4.47 3.14 7.76
CA THR A 130 -3.28 3.78 7.24
C THR A 130 -3.55 5.22 6.86
N SER A 131 -2.54 6.08 6.97
CA SER A 131 -2.60 7.45 6.51
C SER A 131 -1.25 7.90 5.97
N LYS A 132 -1.26 8.91 5.11
CA LYS A 132 -0.04 9.51 4.58
C LYS A 132 0.88 10.01 5.69
N LEU A 133 0.28 10.64 6.72
CA LEU A 133 1.01 11.15 7.89
C LEU A 133 1.69 10.00 8.65
N HIS A 134 0.94 8.93 8.96
CA HIS A 134 1.50 7.76 9.67
C HIS A 134 2.61 7.10 8.85
N THR A 135 2.41 6.94 7.55
CA THR A 135 3.41 6.38 6.66
C THR A 135 4.68 7.23 6.65
N ALA A 136 4.55 8.55 6.52
CA ALA A 136 5.68 9.47 6.51
C ALA A 136 6.50 9.47 7.81
N ILE A 137 5.82 9.32 8.97
CA ILE A 137 6.46 9.48 10.28
C ILE A 137 6.93 8.15 10.87
N LYS A 138 6.17 7.06 10.66
CA LYS A 138 6.38 5.80 11.37
C LYS A 138 6.85 4.65 10.48
N ILE A 139 6.49 4.60 9.21
CA ILE A 139 6.83 3.46 8.35
C ILE A 139 8.04 3.80 7.47
N ALA A 140 7.95 4.87 6.68
CA ALA A 140 9.00 5.25 5.73
C ALA A 140 10.39 5.47 6.33
N PRO A 141 10.56 5.96 7.59
CA PRO A 141 11.90 6.12 8.17
C PRO A 141 12.66 4.81 8.44
N HIS A 142 11.97 3.67 8.38
CA HIS A 142 12.55 2.34 8.62
C HIS A 142 13.05 1.65 7.34
N TYR A 143 12.96 2.33 6.19
CA TYR A 143 13.31 1.74 4.91
C TYR A 143 13.91 2.77 3.95
N ASP A 144 15.04 2.46 3.34
CA ASP A 144 15.76 3.38 2.44
C ASP A 144 15.08 3.56 1.07
N TYR A 145 14.17 2.65 0.72
CA TYR A 145 13.40 2.72 -0.51
C TYR A 145 12.02 3.34 -0.29
N PRO A 146 11.34 3.80 -1.36
CA PRO A 146 10.06 4.48 -1.24
C PRO A 146 8.98 3.63 -0.56
N VAL A 147 8.33 4.20 0.46
CA VAL A 147 7.12 3.66 1.07
C VAL A 147 5.98 4.62 0.83
N ILE A 148 4.98 4.20 0.09
CA ILE A 148 3.91 5.05 -0.42
C ILE A 148 2.57 4.67 0.20
N HIS A 149 1.88 5.64 0.82
CA HIS A 149 0.49 5.46 1.23
C HIS A 149 -0.43 5.62 0.03
N VAL A 150 -1.31 4.63 -0.18
CA VAL A 150 -2.32 4.64 -1.23
C VAL A 150 -3.71 4.61 -0.59
N LEU A 151 -4.44 5.71 -0.74
CA LEU A 151 -5.76 5.88 -0.12
C LEU A 151 -6.86 5.12 -0.87
N ASP A 152 -6.81 5.11 -2.20
CA ASP A 152 -7.86 4.58 -3.06
C ASP A 152 -7.32 3.46 -3.96
N ALA A 153 -8.09 2.37 -4.05
CA ALA A 153 -7.75 1.22 -4.88
C ALA A 153 -7.45 1.58 -6.34
N SER A 154 -8.18 2.56 -6.90
CA SER A 154 -8.02 3.01 -8.28
C SER A 154 -6.68 3.72 -8.55
N GLN A 155 -6.02 4.24 -7.51
CA GLN A 155 -4.74 4.92 -7.64
C GLN A 155 -3.55 3.95 -7.73
N ASN A 156 -3.71 2.70 -7.29
CA ASN A 156 -2.61 1.74 -7.25
C ASN A 156 -1.92 1.54 -8.61
N PRO A 157 -2.61 1.33 -9.75
CA PRO A 157 -1.94 1.16 -11.03
C PRO A 157 -1.19 2.41 -11.49
N LEU A 158 -1.73 3.60 -11.22
CA LEU A 158 -1.10 4.86 -11.59
C LEU A 158 0.19 5.10 -10.81
N ILE A 159 0.17 4.81 -9.51
CA ILE A 159 1.35 4.92 -8.64
C ILE A 159 2.38 3.86 -9.01
N ALA A 160 1.95 2.61 -9.23
CA ALA A 160 2.82 1.53 -9.70
C ALA A 160 3.50 1.88 -11.02
N ALA A 161 2.76 2.41 -11.99
CA ALA A 161 3.32 2.84 -13.27
C ALA A 161 4.38 3.94 -13.12
N LYS A 162 4.15 4.93 -12.23
CA LYS A 162 5.13 5.99 -11.94
C LYS A 162 6.39 5.46 -11.27
N LEU A 163 6.27 4.48 -10.38
CA LEU A 163 7.39 3.88 -9.67
C LEU A 163 8.24 2.96 -10.56
N LEU A 164 7.61 2.26 -11.49
CA LEU A 164 8.30 1.29 -12.35
C LEU A 164 8.83 1.91 -13.63
N ASN A 165 8.33 3.07 -14.07
CA ASN A 165 8.82 3.77 -15.23
C ASN A 165 10.08 4.61 -14.85
N PRO A 166 11.26 4.32 -15.44
CA PRO A 166 12.50 5.06 -15.17
C PRO A 166 12.38 6.57 -15.40
N ASP A 167 11.59 7.00 -16.39
CA ASP A 167 11.46 8.42 -16.75
C ASP A 167 10.68 9.24 -15.71
N THR A 168 9.81 8.59 -14.93
CA THR A 168 8.94 9.27 -13.95
C THR A 168 9.29 8.97 -12.50
N ARG A 169 9.99 7.87 -12.26
CA ARG A 169 10.28 7.34 -10.92
C ARG A 169 11.00 8.36 -10.04
N ASP A 170 12.11 8.90 -10.52
CA ASP A 170 12.97 9.76 -9.69
C ASP A 170 12.28 11.07 -9.33
N ALA A 171 11.55 11.66 -10.29
CA ALA A 171 10.75 12.87 -10.04
C ALA A 171 9.61 12.59 -9.04
N TYR A 172 8.96 11.44 -9.15
CA TYR A 172 7.89 11.04 -8.23
C TYR A 172 8.42 10.79 -6.81
N ILE A 173 9.56 10.12 -6.67
CA ILE A 173 10.22 9.87 -5.37
C ILE A 173 10.68 11.19 -4.73
N ALA A 174 11.25 12.11 -5.50
CA ALA A 174 11.66 13.42 -5.01
C ALA A 174 10.47 14.22 -4.48
N GLN A 175 9.35 14.22 -5.21
CA GLN A 175 8.10 14.85 -4.76
C GLN A 175 7.59 14.20 -3.46
N LEU A 176 7.55 12.87 -3.38
CA LEU A 176 7.11 12.13 -2.21
C LEU A 176 7.94 12.47 -0.97
N ASN A 177 9.27 12.50 -1.12
CA ASN A 177 10.18 12.83 -0.03
C ASN A 177 9.96 14.27 0.47
N SER A 178 9.81 15.24 -0.42
CA SER A 178 9.49 16.63 -0.05
C SER A 178 8.17 16.74 0.71
N GLU A 179 7.13 16.02 0.26
CA GLU A 179 5.84 15.96 0.97
C GLU A 179 5.97 15.32 2.37
N TYR A 180 6.77 14.26 2.50
CA TYR A 180 7.00 13.60 3.79
C TYR A 180 7.83 14.46 4.74
N GLU A 181 8.81 15.20 4.27
CA GLU A 181 9.58 16.17 5.06
C GLU A 181 8.68 17.29 5.58
N ALA A 182 7.81 17.85 4.74
CA ALA A 182 6.84 18.85 5.15
C ALA A 182 5.87 18.33 6.24
N LEU A 183 5.39 17.08 6.11
CA LEU A 183 4.54 16.44 7.11
C LEU A 183 5.27 16.23 8.44
N ARG A 184 6.53 15.79 8.42
CA ARG A 184 7.36 15.63 9.62
C ARG A 184 7.64 16.97 10.31
N ALA A 185 7.93 18.01 9.54
CA ALA A 185 8.18 19.35 10.06
C ALA A 185 6.93 19.93 10.73
N SER A 186 5.75 19.80 10.12
CA SER A 186 4.49 20.26 10.69
C SER A 186 4.14 19.59 12.02
N MET A 187 4.45 18.29 12.13
CA MET A 187 4.24 17.53 13.37
C MET A 187 5.17 18.01 14.51
N ASN A 188 6.44 18.25 14.19
CA ASN A 188 7.41 18.73 15.18
C ASN A 188 7.02 20.12 15.70
N LEU A 189 6.54 21.02 14.86
CA LEU A 189 6.04 22.34 15.27
C LEU A 189 4.81 22.22 16.20
N SER A 190 3.90 21.29 15.89
CA SER A 190 2.72 21.04 16.73
C SER A 190 3.11 20.52 18.12
N LEU A 191 4.10 19.64 18.22
CA LEU A 191 4.60 19.11 19.50
C LEU A 191 5.29 20.19 20.34
N ILE A 192 6.02 21.13 19.74
CA ILE A 192 6.66 22.25 20.43
C ILE A 192 5.61 23.19 21.04
N HIS A 193 4.52 23.48 20.32
CA HIS A 193 3.44 24.32 20.83
C HIS A 193 2.64 23.70 21.97
N ILE A 194 2.54 22.37 22.02
CA ILE A 194 1.86 21.66 23.12
C ILE A 194 2.76 21.57 24.37
N SER A 195 4.08 21.60 24.20
CA SER A 195 5.06 21.50 25.30
C SER A 195 5.48 22.84 25.91
N GLU A 196 5.08 23.99 25.36
CA GLU A 196 5.27 25.29 26.03
C GLU A 196 4.29 25.43 27.21
N PRO A 197 4.78 25.45 28.47
CA PRO A 197 3.90 25.74 29.62
C PRO A 197 3.42 27.17 29.45
N THR A 198 2.10 27.35 29.42
CA THR A 198 1.47 28.64 29.55
C THR A 198 2.06 29.35 30.77
N ARG A 199 2.90 30.37 30.57
CA ARG A 199 3.29 31.31 31.63
C ARG A 199 2.02 32.00 32.07
N HIS A 200 1.46 31.56 33.21
CA HIS A 200 0.51 32.34 33.92
C HIS A 200 1.19 33.68 34.29
N ALA A 201 0.77 34.74 33.64
CA ALA A 201 1.06 36.09 34.12
C ALA A 201 0.47 36.20 35.51
N GLN A 202 1.33 36.21 36.50
CA GLN A 202 0.96 36.69 37.82
C GLN A 202 0.70 38.19 37.69
N ILE A 203 -0.58 38.58 37.79
CA ILE A 203 -0.98 39.96 38.00
C ILE A 203 -0.89 40.17 39.50
N SER A 204 0.07 40.96 39.94
CA SER A 204 0.16 41.59 41.27
C SER A 204 -0.71 42.80 41.32
#